data_0c66318167319c286e0a9faeb7086090
#
_entry.id   0c66318167319c286e0a9faeb7086090
#
_cell.length_a   1.000
_cell.length_b   1.000
_cell.length_c   1.000
_cell.angle_alpha   90.00
_cell.angle_beta   90.00
_cell.angle_gamma   90.00
#
_symmetry.space_group_name_H-M   'P 1'
#
loop_
_entity.id
_entity.type
_entity.pdbx_description
1 polymer ?
#
loop_
_entity_poly.entity_id
_entity_poly.type
_entity_poly.pdbx_seq_one_letter_code
_entity_poly.pdbx_strand_id
1 'polypeptide(L)'
;YQNEALDELLADRATLASLASSLTITNADAEEVLQNLPADLSPERRAVIQNALMLYGKVSYFWGGKSLVLGWDSRWGQLRQVTAAGSSTTGTYRPYGLDCSGFVDWAFYNATGGSYIIGHGGGATMQHSYCTDISWSDAQPGDLVFYPDNSHVGIICGRDEDGSLLVIHCASGANNVVITGTSGFISVARPDYFSDN
;
A
#
# COMPACT_ATOMS: atom_id res chain seq x y z
N TYR A 1 33.30 -21.89 -20.02
CA TYR A 1 33.29 -20.41 -20.09
C TYR A 1 32.20 -19.86 -21.02
N GLN A 2 32.13 -20.29 -22.31
CA GLN A 2 31.13 -19.76 -23.25
C GLN A 2 29.70 -20.26 -22.95
N ASN A 3 29.53 -21.50 -22.49
CA ASN A 3 28.22 -22.05 -22.16
C ASN A 3 27.71 -21.48 -20.83
N GLU A 4 28.57 -21.27 -19.83
CA GLU A 4 28.19 -20.66 -18.54
C GLU A 4 27.72 -19.21 -18.73
N ALA A 5 28.41 -18.42 -19.56
CA ALA A 5 28.00 -17.04 -19.86
C ALA A 5 26.67 -17.00 -20.64
N LEU A 6 26.40 -17.99 -21.48
CA LEU A 6 25.13 -18.11 -22.21
C LEU A 6 23.98 -18.49 -21.29
N ASP A 7 24.21 -19.41 -20.36
CA ASP A 7 23.20 -19.84 -19.38
C ASP A 7 22.86 -18.70 -18.42
N GLU A 8 23.85 -17.92 -17.98
CA GLU A 8 23.67 -16.73 -17.15
C GLU A 8 22.85 -15.65 -17.90
N LEU A 9 23.16 -15.42 -19.17
CA LEU A 9 22.42 -14.47 -20.02
C LEU A 9 20.96 -14.91 -20.29
N LEU A 10 20.71 -16.19 -20.42
CA LEU A 10 19.36 -16.75 -20.58
C LEU A 10 18.55 -16.68 -19.30
N ALA A 11 19.20 -16.89 -18.13
CA ALA A 11 18.58 -16.72 -16.82
C ALA A 11 18.18 -15.25 -16.58
N ASP A 12 19.05 -14.30 -16.92
CA ASP A 12 18.75 -12.87 -16.84
C ASP A 12 17.58 -12.46 -17.72
N ARG A 13 17.49 -12.97 -18.95
CA ARG A 13 16.38 -12.71 -19.85
C ARG A 13 15.06 -13.27 -19.34
N ALA A 14 15.07 -14.48 -18.77
CA ALA A 14 13.88 -15.08 -18.15
C ALA A 14 13.41 -14.27 -16.94
N THR A 15 14.34 -13.81 -16.12
CA THR A 15 14.04 -12.94 -14.98
C THR A 15 13.44 -11.60 -15.42
N LEU A 16 14.02 -10.95 -16.43
CA LEU A 16 13.50 -9.70 -16.99
C LEU A 16 12.11 -9.88 -17.62
N ALA A 17 11.88 -10.99 -18.33
CA ALA A 17 10.57 -11.30 -18.91
C ALA A 17 9.51 -11.54 -17.84
N SER A 18 9.87 -12.23 -16.73
CA SER A 18 8.98 -12.44 -15.59
C SER A 18 8.65 -11.13 -14.88
N LEU A 19 9.65 -10.26 -14.67
CA LEU A 19 9.45 -8.93 -14.10
C LEU A 19 8.56 -8.04 -14.98
N ALA A 20 8.79 -8.04 -16.29
CA ALA A 20 7.97 -7.27 -17.24
C ALA A 20 6.53 -7.79 -17.28
N SER A 21 6.32 -9.10 -17.26
CA SER A 21 4.98 -9.70 -17.18
C SER A 21 4.27 -9.35 -15.87
N SER A 22 4.96 -9.45 -14.74
CA SER A 22 4.43 -9.06 -13.42
C SER A 22 4.02 -7.60 -13.38
N LEU A 23 4.86 -6.69 -13.89
CA LEU A 23 4.55 -5.26 -13.95
C LEU A 23 3.35 -4.95 -14.86
N THR A 24 3.19 -5.70 -15.94
CA THR A 24 2.05 -5.53 -16.88
C THR A 24 0.75 -5.96 -16.21
N ILE A 25 0.74 -7.11 -15.54
CA ILE A 25 -0.42 -7.60 -14.77
C ILE A 25 -0.80 -6.59 -13.68
N THR A 26 0.18 -6.16 -12.89
CA THR A 26 -0.03 -5.19 -11.80
C THR A 26 -0.66 -3.88 -12.30
N ASN A 27 -0.24 -3.38 -13.46
CA ASN A 27 -0.82 -2.17 -14.04
C ASN A 27 -2.27 -2.41 -14.52
N ALA A 28 -2.58 -3.57 -15.09
CA ALA A 28 -3.93 -3.92 -15.54
C ALA A 28 -4.89 -3.98 -14.32
N ASP A 29 -4.48 -4.64 -13.23
CA ASP A 29 -5.27 -4.73 -12.00
C ASP A 29 -5.53 -3.34 -11.39
N ALA A 30 -4.52 -2.47 -11.38
CA ALA A 30 -4.66 -1.11 -10.87
C ALA A 30 -5.62 -0.25 -11.74
N GLU A 31 -5.57 -0.42 -13.06
CA GLU A 31 -6.49 0.25 -13.98
C GLU A 31 -7.92 -0.24 -13.80
N GLU A 32 -8.12 -1.54 -13.60
CA GLU A 32 -9.43 -2.13 -13.36
C GLU A 32 -10.05 -1.58 -12.07
N VAL A 33 -9.30 -1.51 -10.98
CA VAL A 33 -9.76 -0.91 -9.72
C VAL A 33 -10.19 0.54 -9.95
N LEU A 34 -9.40 1.34 -10.69
CA LEU A 34 -9.73 2.75 -10.96
C LEU A 34 -10.99 2.91 -11.82
N GLN A 35 -11.20 2.03 -12.80
CA GLN A 35 -12.38 2.06 -13.68
C GLN A 35 -13.65 1.67 -12.93
N ASN A 36 -13.53 0.79 -11.93
CA ASN A 36 -14.66 0.30 -11.14
C ASN A 36 -14.97 1.17 -9.90
N LEU A 37 -14.25 2.28 -9.69
CA LEU A 37 -14.57 3.21 -8.61
C LEU A 37 -15.95 3.86 -8.85
N PRO A 38 -16.79 4.01 -7.79
CA PRO A 38 -18.09 4.68 -7.90
C PRO A 38 -17.98 6.03 -8.60
N ALA A 39 -18.91 6.31 -9.53
CA ALA A 39 -18.88 7.56 -10.30
C ALA A 39 -19.07 8.80 -9.43
N ASP A 40 -19.80 8.65 -8.33
CA ASP A 40 -20.11 9.66 -7.32
C ASP A 40 -19.10 9.73 -6.18
N LEU A 41 -18.02 8.92 -6.24
CA LEU A 41 -16.94 8.98 -5.25
C LEU A 41 -16.30 10.36 -5.23
N SER A 42 -16.14 10.93 -4.02
CA SER A 42 -15.56 12.27 -3.86
C SER A 42 -14.16 12.38 -4.48
N PRO A 43 -13.78 13.56 -4.99
CA PRO A 43 -12.44 13.77 -5.56
C PRO A 43 -11.30 13.44 -4.59
N GLU A 44 -11.48 13.73 -3.30
CA GLU A 44 -10.51 13.49 -2.24
C GLU A 44 -10.26 11.99 -2.06
N ARG A 45 -11.34 11.19 -1.99
CA ARG A 45 -11.26 9.73 -1.88
C ARG A 45 -10.60 9.14 -3.12
N ARG A 46 -11.01 9.60 -4.30
CA ARG A 46 -10.44 9.16 -5.58
C ARG A 46 -8.94 9.46 -5.65
N ALA A 47 -8.50 10.64 -5.19
CA ALA A 47 -7.09 11.01 -5.16
C ALA A 47 -6.26 10.08 -4.25
N VAL A 48 -6.79 9.71 -3.06
CA VAL A 48 -6.12 8.76 -2.17
C VAL A 48 -5.92 7.40 -2.85
N ILE A 49 -6.97 6.87 -3.51
CA ILE A 49 -6.88 5.57 -4.20
C ILE A 49 -5.91 5.63 -5.39
N GLN A 50 -5.95 6.69 -6.19
CA GLN A 50 -5.04 6.88 -7.32
C GLN A 50 -3.57 6.87 -6.86
N ASN A 51 -3.26 7.59 -5.78
CA ASN A 51 -1.90 7.61 -5.24
C ASN A 51 -1.51 6.26 -4.63
N ALA A 52 -2.39 5.60 -3.88
CA ALA A 52 -2.13 4.27 -3.34
C ALA A 52 -1.79 3.25 -4.44
N LEU A 53 -2.55 3.24 -5.53
CA LEU A 53 -2.35 2.34 -6.67
C LEU A 53 -1.05 2.60 -7.43
N MET A 54 -0.48 3.81 -7.37
CA MET A 54 0.84 4.09 -7.97
C MET A 54 1.94 3.22 -7.39
N LEU A 55 1.79 2.75 -6.16
CA LEU A 55 2.78 1.92 -5.46
C LEU A 55 2.51 0.42 -5.55
N TYR A 56 1.36 0.01 -6.10
CA TYR A 56 0.98 -1.39 -6.22
C TYR A 56 2.05 -2.21 -6.95
N GLY A 57 2.55 -3.25 -6.30
CA GLY A 57 3.59 -4.13 -6.82
C GLY A 57 5.01 -3.54 -6.90
N LYS A 58 5.25 -2.31 -6.43
CA LYS A 58 6.48 -1.57 -6.72
C LYS A 58 7.33 -1.21 -5.51
N VAL A 59 6.78 -1.27 -4.30
CA VAL A 59 7.49 -0.82 -3.09
C VAL A 59 7.55 -1.95 -2.08
N SER A 60 8.76 -2.31 -1.67
CA SER A 60 9.01 -3.36 -0.68
C SER A 60 8.50 -2.97 0.71
N TYR A 61 8.11 -3.98 1.49
CA TYR A 61 7.84 -3.77 2.90
C TYR A 61 9.14 -3.53 3.69
N PHE A 62 9.15 -2.47 4.49
CA PHE A 62 10.26 -2.14 5.37
C PHE A 62 9.74 -1.70 6.73
N TRP A 63 10.02 -2.45 7.79
CA TRP A 63 9.55 -2.13 9.14
C TRP A 63 10.05 -0.77 9.62
N GLY A 64 9.12 0.13 9.99
CA GLY A 64 9.41 1.52 10.32
C GLY A 64 9.66 2.40 9.09
N GLY A 65 9.40 1.88 7.88
CA GLY A 65 9.56 2.62 6.64
C GLY A 65 8.51 3.72 6.48
N LYS A 66 8.97 4.94 6.26
CA LYS A 66 8.15 6.16 6.08
C LYS A 66 8.70 6.99 4.94
N SER A 67 7.81 7.66 4.22
CA SER A 67 8.18 8.65 3.21
C SER A 67 7.17 9.79 3.20
N LEU A 68 7.68 11.01 3.25
CA LEU A 68 6.93 12.24 3.02
C LEU A 68 7.52 12.97 1.80
N VAL A 69 7.71 12.21 0.72
CA VAL A 69 8.16 12.70 -0.59
C VAL A 69 6.96 12.72 -1.52
N LEU A 70 6.79 13.82 -2.25
CA LEU A 70 5.81 13.86 -3.33
C LEU A 70 6.31 13.03 -4.52
N GLY A 71 5.50 12.08 -4.95
CA GLY A 71 5.88 11.13 -5.98
C GLY A 71 6.84 10.04 -5.49
N TRP A 72 7.68 9.56 -6.40
CA TRP A 72 8.59 8.45 -6.13
C TRP A 72 9.73 8.86 -5.19
N ASP A 73 9.93 8.12 -4.12
CA ASP A 73 11.06 8.31 -3.22
C ASP A 73 12.29 7.54 -3.75
N SER A 74 13.35 8.26 -4.13
CA SER A 74 14.58 7.68 -4.66
C SER A 74 15.34 6.78 -3.69
N ARG A 75 14.96 6.76 -2.42
CA ARG A 75 15.54 5.85 -1.41
C ARG A 75 14.97 4.43 -1.49
N TRP A 76 13.78 4.25 -2.08
CA TRP A 76 13.16 2.92 -2.19
C TRP A 76 14.03 1.98 -3.02
N GLY A 77 14.15 0.74 -2.56
CA GLY A 77 15.00 -0.28 -3.14
C GLY A 77 16.47 -0.23 -2.70
N GLN A 78 16.95 0.88 -2.10
CA GLN A 78 18.29 0.93 -1.55
C GLN A 78 18.42 0.06 -0.30
N LEU A 79 19.50 -0.71 -0.17
CA LEU A 79 19.74 -1.50 1.04
C LEU A 79 19.95 -0.58 2.24
N ARG A 80 19.11 -0.74 3.26
CA ARG A 80 19.16 0.00 4.52
C ARG A 80 18.95 -0.93 5.70
N GLN A 81 19.57 -0.57 6.83
CA GLN A 81 19.36 -1.31 8.07
C GLN A 81 17.98 -0.96 8.66
N VAL A 82 17.23 -1.99 9.04
CA VAL A 82 15.99 -1.83 9.82
C VAL A 82 16.38 -1.46 11.24
N THR A 83 16.12 -0.21 11.64
CA THR A 83 16.50 0.32 12.96
C THR A 83 15.32 0.37 13.93
N ALA A 84 14.08 0.38 13.43
CA ALA A 84 12.89 0.37 14.27
C ALA A 84 12.82 -0.94 15.08
N ALA A 85 12.56 -0.83 16.38
CA ALA A 85 12.41 -1.98 17.27
C ALA A 85 11.07 -2.71 17.05
N GLY A 86 10.95 -3.94 17.53
CA GLY A 86 9.68 -4.68 17.56
C GLY A 86 9.40 -5.57 16.35
N SER A 87 10.38 -5.80 15.48
CA SER A 87 10.28 -6.74 14.35
C SER A 87 11.39 -7.78 14.39
N SER A 88 11.11 -8.97 13.88
CA SER A 88 12.15 -9.99 13.62
C SER A 88 13.19 -9.54 12.59
N THR A 89 12.88 -8.48 11.83
CA THR A 89 13.79 -7.91 10.83
C THR A 89 14.68 -6.81 11.39
N THR A 90 14.45 -6.35 12.61
CA THR A 90 15.28 -5.33 13.27
C THR A 90 16.75 -5.72 13.26
N GLY A 91 17.62 -4.80 12.85
CA GLY A 91 19.07 -5.03 12.71
C GLY A 91 19.50 -5.62 11.36
N THR A 92 18.59 -6.15 10.54
CA THR A 92 18.92 -6.69 9.20
C THR A 92 18.95 -5.59 8.14
N TYR A 93 19.67 -5.83 7.04
CA TYR A 93 19.65 -4.95 5.86
C TYR A 93 18.61 -5.46 4.87
N ARG A 94 17.75 -4.55 4.40
CA ARG A 94 16.69 -4.84 3.44
C ARG A 94 16.52 -3.70 2.44
N PRO A 95 15.93 -3.95 1.25
CA PRO A 95 15.51 -2.87 0.37
C PRO A 95 14.58 -1.93 1.11
N TYR A 96 14.92 -0.64 1.16
CA TYR A 96 14.09 0.37 1.81
C TYR A 96 12.74 0.51 1.11
N GLY A 97 11.71 0.70 1.88
CA GLY A 97 10.34 0.83 1.41
C GLY A 97 9.46 1.44 2.50
N LEU A 98 8.24 0.96 2.59
CA LEU A 98 7.23 1.44 3.54
C LEU A 98 6.76 0.30 4.45
N ASP A 99 6.36 0.62 5.68
CA ASP A 99 5.49 -0.26 6.47
C ASP A 99 4.02 0.01 6.13
N CYS A 100 3.09 -0.72 6.78
CA CYS A 100 1.67 -0.60 6.49
C CYS A 100 1.14 0.83 6.74
N SER A 101 1.48 1.43 7.86
CA SER A 101 1.06 2.80 8.20
C SER A 101 1.82 3.86 7.40
N GLY A 102 3.08 3.61 7.05
CA GLY A 102 3.85 4.48 6.16
C GLY A 102 3.28 4.54 4.75
N PHE A 103 2.75 3.43 4.25
CA PHE A 103 2.02 3.40 2.99
C PHE A 103 0.76 4.27 3.03
N VAL A 104 -0.05 4.15 4.09
CA VAL A 104 -1.25 4.97 4.26
C VAL A 104 -0.88 6.46 4.36
N ASP A 105 0.10 6.82 5.19
CA ASP A 105 0.58 8.20 5.30
C ASP A 105 1.03 8.77 3.95
N TRP A 106 1.79 7.98 3.17
CA TRP A 106 2.26 8.42 1.86
C TRP A 106 1.11 8.65 0.87
N ALA A 107 0.10 7.77 0.87
CA ALA A 107 -1.06 7.91 -0.01
C ALA A 107 -1.85 9.20 0.27
N PHE A 108 -2.12 9.51 1.54
CA PHE A 108 -2.79 10.75 1.95
C PHE A 108 -1.91 11.98 1.71
N TYR A 109 -0.61 11.90 2.02
CA TYR A 109 0.33 12.99 1.78
C TYR A 109 0.38 13.37 0.30
N ASN A 110 0.47 12.40 -0.59
CA ASN A 110 0.51 12.65 -2.03
C ASN A 110 -0.85 13.11 -2.58
N ALA A 111 -1.96 12.53 -2.11
CA ALA A 111 -3.30 12.96 -2.50
C ALA A 111 -3.59 14.43 -2.16
N THR A 112 -2.95 14.96 -1.12
CA THR A 112 -3.15 16.33 -0.63
C THR A 112 -2.05 17.30 -1.07
N GLY A 113 -1.16 16.89 -1.98
CA GLY A 113 -0.04 17.71 -2.41
C GLY A 113 0.94 18.07 -1.29
N GLY A 114 1.07 17.20 -0.29
CA GLY A 114 2.00 17.35 0.82
C GLY A 114 1.46 18.09 2.05
N SER A 115 0.15 18.35 2.11
CA SER A 115 -0.43 19.16 3.18
C SER A 115 -0.99 18.35 4.37
N TYR A 116 -1.21 17.03 4.20
CA TYR A 116 -1.84 16.20 5.22
C TYR A 116 -1.25 14.80 5.29
N ILE A 117 -1.08 14.30 6.51
CA ILE A 117 -0.81 12.89 6.82
C ILE A 117 -1.78 12.42 7.90
N ILE A 118 -2.42 11.28 7.69
CA ILE A 118 -3.30 10.70 8.69
C ILE A 118 -2.46 10.13 9.85
N GLY A 119 -2.92 10.34 11.10
CA GLY A 119 -2.18 9.88 12.27
C GLY A 119 -0.91 10.68 12.60
N HIS A 120 -0.67 11.78 11.89
CA HIS A 120 0.41 12.75 12.19
C HIS A 120 1.80 12.11 12.42
N GLY A 121 2.12 11.07 11.64
CA GLY A 121 3.40 10.37 11.67
C GLY A 121 3.51 9.26 12.72
N GLY A 122 2.42 8.94 13.40
CA GLY A 122 2.31 7.75 14.25
C GLY A 122 2.13 6.45 13.45
N GLY A 123 1.92 5.33 14.15
CA GLY A 123 1.60 4.05 13.53
C GLY A 123 0.10 3.87 13.27
N ALA A 124 -0.31 2.64 12.95
CA ALA A 124 -1.70 2.31 12.65
C ALA A 124 -2.67 2.66 13.80
N THR A 125 -2.26 2.51 15.05
CA THR A 125 -3.08 2.92 16.22
C THR A 125 -3.36 4.43 16.21
N MET A 126 -2.37 5.24 15.87
CA MET A 126 -2.56 6.68 15.77
C MET A 126 -3.44 7.03 14.58
N GLN A 127 -3.26 6.36 13.45
CA GLN A 127 -4.14 6.54 12.27
C GLN A 127 -5.59 6.20 12.59
N HIS A 128 -5.83 5.11 13.33
CA HIS A 128 -7.18 4.74 13.77
C HIS A 128 -7.83 5.80 14.66
N SER A 129 -7.04 6.47 15.52
CA SER A 129 -7.55 7.52 16.41
C SER A 129 -8.00 8.80 15.69
N TYR A 130 -7.68 8.95 14.40
CA TYR A 130 -8.17 10.01 13.52
C TYR A 130 -9.22 9.49 12.53
N CYS A 131 -9.90 8.41 12.90
CA CYS A 131 -11.00 7.83 12.14
C CYS A 131 -12.20 7.60 13.06
N THR A 132 -13.38 7.56 12.46
CA THR A 132 -14.61 7.13 13.10
C THR A 132 -14.95 5.72 12.66
N ASP A 133 -15.15 4.79 13.60
CA ASP A 133 -15.58 3.41 13.30
C ASP A 133 -16.92 3.40 12.59
N ILE A 134 -17.01 2.61 11.53
CA ILE A 134 -18.22 2.44 10.73
C ILE A 134 -18.57 0.96 10.55
N SER A 135 -19.75 0.68 10.03
CA SER A 135 -20.11 -0.68 9.65
C SER A 135 -19.45 -1.07 8.32
N TRP A 136 -19.20 -2.37 8.11
CA TRP A 136 -18.68 -2.89 6.84
C TRP A 136 -19.60 -2.60 5.65
N SER A 137 -20.92 -2.48 5.89
CA SER A 137 -21.88 -2.12 4.85
C SER A 137 -21.75 -0.69 4.36
N ASP A 138 -21.23 0.21 5.21
CA ASP A 138 -21.06 1.64 4.92
C ASP A 138 -19.67 1.96 4.36
N ALA A 139 -18.84 0.93 4.25
CA ALA A 139 -17.45 1.07 3.80
C ALA A 139 -17.36 1.54 2.34
N GLN A 140 -16.53 2.55 2.11
CA GLN A 140 -16.28 3.16 0.82
C GLN A 140 -14.78 3.17 0.49
N PRO A 141 -14.38 3.29 -0.78
CA PRO A 141 -12.98 3.50 -1.15
C PRO A 141 -12.40 4.72 -0.42
N GLY A 142 -11.21 4.54 0.16
CA GLY A 142 -10.54 5.53 1.01
C GLY A 142 -10.71 5.29 2.51
N ASP A 143 -11.71 4.52 2.96
CA ASP A 143 -11.85 4.14 4.36
C ASP A 143 -10.71 3.17 4.74
N LEU A 144 -10.28 3.19 6.00
CA LEU A 144 -9.20 2.35 6.50
C LEU A 144 -9.72 1.09 7.16
N VAL A 145 -8.94 0.03 7.07
CA VAL A 145 -9.22 -1.25 7.74
C VAL A 145 -8.05 -1.67 8.61
N PHE A 146 -8.35 -2.32 9.73
CA PHE A 146 -7.36 -2.64 10.75
C PHE A 146 -7.43 -4.09 11.18
N TYR A 147 -6.25 -4.68 11.45
CA TYR A 147 -6.10 -5.96 12.14
C TYR A 147 -6.35 -5.80 13.65
N PRO A 148 -6.48 -6.92 14.40
CA PRO A 148 -6.52 -6.87 15.86
C PRO A 148 -5.38 -6.02 16.42
N ASP A 149 -5.67 -5.26 17.48
CA ASP A 149 -4.72 -4.38 18.19
C ASP A 149 -4.05 -3.33 17.26
N ASN A 150 -4.69 -3.00 16.13
CA ASN A 150 -4.14 -2.12 15.10
C ASN A 150 -2.73 -2.55 14.63
N SER A 151 -2.47 -3.86 14.63
CA SER A 151 -1.17 -4.41 14.24
C SER A 151 -0.90 -4.29 12.74
N HIS A 152 -1.91 -4.00 11.95
CA HIS A 152 -1.83 -3.76 10.50
C HIS A 152 -2.95 -2.83 10.03
N VAL A 153 -2.71 -2.09 8.95
CA VAL A 153 -3.66 -1.17 8.34
C VAL A 153 -3.62 -1.28 6.83
N GLY A 154 -4.78 -1.10 6.20
CA GLY A 154 -4.94 -0.99 4.75
C GLY A 154 -5.99 0.05 4.38
N ILE A 155 -6.10 0.33 3.09
CA ILE A 155 -7.08 1.26 2.51
C ILE A 155 -8.05 0.46 1.67
N ILE A 156 -9.36 0.60 1.88
CA ILE A 156 -10.36 0.06 0.96
C ILE A 156 -10.16 0.75 -0.40
N CYS A 157 -9.91 -0.02 -1.45
CA CYS A 157 -9.65 0.53 -2.78
C CYS A 157 -10.78 0.28 -3.78
N GLY A 158 -11.76 -0.54 -3.44
CA GLY A 158 -12.88 -0.83 -4.34
C GLY A 158 -13.63 -2.09 -3.95
N ARG A 159 -14.28 -2.69 -4.94
CA ARG A 159 -14.94 -3.99 -4.84
C ARG A 159 -14.57 -4.84 -6.05
N ASP A 160 -14.56 -6.16 -5.85
CA ASP A 160 -14.42 -7.12 -6.95
C ASP A 160 -15.77 -7.32 -7.69
N GLU A 161 -15.76 -8.20 -8.69
CA GLU A 161 -16.95 -8.51 -9.50
C GLU A 161 -18.12 -9.11 -8.67
N ASP A 162 -17.80 -9.78 -7.56
CA ASP A 162 -18.80 -10.35 -6.64
C ASP A 162 -19.30 -9.31 -5.63
N GLY A 163 -18.79 -8.08 -5.66
CA GLY A 163 -19.12 -6.99 -4.74
C GLY A 163 -18.36 -7.04 -3.41
N SER A 164 -17.42 -7.97 -3.24
CA SER A 164 -16.59 -8.05 -2.04
C SER A 164 -15.58 -6.92 -2.00
N LEU A 165 -15.30 -6.39 -0.80
CA LEU A 165 -14.36 -5.29 -0.62
C LEU A 165 -12.92 -5.70 -0.96
N LEU A 166 -12.23 -4.82 -1.67
CA LEU A 166 -10.80 -4.90 -1.97
C LEU A 166 -10.03 -3.92 -1.10
N VAL A 167 -8.90 -4.38 -0.59
CA VAL A 167 -8.01 -3.62 0.29
C VAL A 167 -6.63 -3.53 -0.34
N ILE A 168 -6.10 -2.32 -0.52
CA ILE A 168 -4.71 -2.09 -0.88
C ILE A 168 -3.89 -1.79 0.38
N HIS A 169 -2.78 -2.50 0.56
CA HIS A 169 -1.94 -2.37 1.74
C HIS A 169 -0.49 -2.79 1.48
N CYS A 170 0.45 -2.23 2.24
CA CYS A 170 1.83 -2.69 2.24
C CYS A 170 1.98 -3.83 3.23
N ALA A 171 2.10 -5.06 2.71
CA ALA A 171 2.04 -6.29 3.49
C ALA A 171 3.42 -6.91 3.70
N SER A 172 3.78 -7.19 4.95
CA SER A 172 5.07 -7.84 5.29
C SER A 172 5.19 -9.26 4.71
N GLY A 173 4.09 -10.02 4.71
CA GLY A 173 4.06 -11.38 4.17
C GLY A 173 4.27 -11.44 2.65
N ALA A 174 3.79 -10.45 1.92
CA ALA A 174 4.01 -10.31 0.48
C ALA A 174 5.30 -9.53 0.14
N ASN A 175 5.91 -8.89 1.13
CA ASN A 175 7.02 -7.95 0.97
C ASN A 175 6.75 -6.88 -0.10
N ASN A 176 5.52 -6.41 -0.21
CA ASN A 176 5.11 -5.47 -1.26
C ASN A 176 3.80 -4.77 -0.93
N VAL A 177 3.46 -3.77 -1.73
CA VAL A 177 2.10 -3.21 -1.80
C VAL A 177 1.25 -4.15 -2.65
N VAL A 178 0.18 -4.67 -2.06
CA VAL A 178 -0.71 -5.67 -2.68
C VAL A 178 -2.17 -5.28 -2.52
N ILE A 179 -3.03 -5.86 -3.36
CA ILE A 179 -4.49 -5.81 -3.23
C ILE A 179 -4.96 -7.18 -2.78
N THR A 180 -5.77 -7.22 -1.72
CA THR A 180 -6.38 -8.45 -1.17
C THR A 180 -7.84 -8.20 -0.83
N GLY A 181 -8.54 -9.26 -0.44
CA GLY A 181 -9.82 -9.15 0.26
C GLY A 181 -9.63 -8.70 1.72
N THR A 182 -10.70 -8.71 2.48
CA THR A 182 -10.75 -8.23 3.88
C THR A 182 -10.31 -9.24 4.92
N SER A 183 -9.83 -10.41 4.51
CA SER A 183 -9.42 -11.48 5.46
C SER A 183 -8.34 -10.99 6.43
N GLY A 184 -8.59 -11.18 7.73
CA GLY A 184 -7.70 -10.71 8.81
C GLY A 184 -8.01 -9.30 9.33
N PHE A 185 -8.67 -8.46 8.55
CA PHE A 185 -9.14 -7.17 9.03
C PHE A 185 -10.43 -7.36 9.86
N ILE A 186 -10.48 -6.74 11.03
CA ILE A 186 -11.59 -6.89 11.99
C ILE A 186 -12.43 -5.63 12.15
N SER A 187 -11.91 -4.48 11.75
CA SER A 187 -12.63 -3.20 11.82
C SER A 187 -12.39 -2.37 10.57
N VAL A 188 -13.36 -1.52 10.29
CA VAL A 188 -13.30 -0.50 9.25
C VAL A 188 -13.65 0.84 9.88
N ALA A 189 -12.87 1.87 9.54
CA ALA A 189 -13.06 3.20 10.08
C ALA A 189 -12.85 4.26 9.00
N ARG A 190 -13.66 5.31 9.07
CA ARG A 190 -13.64 6.43 8.15
C ARG A 190 -12.70 7.51 8.65
N PRO A 191 -11.67 7.89 7.89
CA PRO A 191 -10.83 9.03 8.22
C PRO A 191 -11.63 10.32 8.38
N ASP A 192 -11.39 11.03 9.49
CA ASP A 192 -12.02 12.34 9.77
C ASP A 192 -11.62 13.40 8.73
N TYR A 193 -10.61 13.10 7.91
CA TYR A 193 -10.19 13.90 6.76
C TYR A 193 -11.30 14.05 5.71
N PHE A 194 -12.14 13.03 5.52
CA PHE A 194 -13.20 13.10 4.52
C PHE A 194 -14.42 13.85 5.07
N SER A 195 -14.90 14.85 4.33
CA SER A 195 -16.04 15.68 4.73
C SER A 195 -17.41 15.08 4.37
N ASP A 196 -17.42 13.92 3.74
CA ASP A 196 -18.61 13.17 3.32
C ASP A 196 -19.13 12.21 4.41
N ASN A 197 -19.15 12.68 5.66
CA ASN A 197 -19.65 11.96 6.84
C ASN A 197 -21.17 11.98 6.95
#